data_29cba3009df5d03ae4f317faed5f4b80
#
_entry.id   29cba3009df5d03ae4f317faed5f4b80
#
_cell.length_a   1.000
_cell.length_b   1.000
_cell.length_c   1.000
_cell.angle_alpha   90.00
_cell.angle_beta   90.00
_cell.angle_gamma   90.00
#
_symmetry.space_group_name_H-M   'P 1'
#
loop_
_entity.id
_entity.type
_entity.pdbx_description
1 polymer ?
#
loop_
_entity_poly.entity_id
_entity_poly.type
_entity_poly.pdbx_seq_one_letter_code
_entity_poly.pdbx_strand_id
1 'polypeptide(L)'
;MENKTLSSLLLEANDNIPRLSHGEALELLKNDNTVLIDVREESEVSSLGIIQNAIHIPRGLIEFKIEYDSSTNPSNIRNDSNILFYCAGGYRSALAANTVKSLGFQNVYNIGGFSEWINNGGEIQPI
;
A
#
# COMPACT_ATOMS: atom_id res chain seq x y z
N MET A 1 -10.69 -24.62 17.48
CA MET A 1 -10.37 -23.48 16.58
C MET A 1 -8.90 -23.15 16.67
N GLU A 2 -8.22 -23.12 15.55
CA GLU A 2 -6.84 -22.73 15.52
C GLU A 2 -6.68 -21.22 15.59
N ASN A 3 -5.69 -20.75 16.35
CA ASN A 3 -5.36 -19.34 16.40
C ASN A 3 -4.46 -19.00 15.21
N LYS A 4 -4.75 -17.89 14.56
CA LYS A 4 -3.86 -17.37 13.54
C LYS A 4 -2.69 -16.66 14.21
N THR A 5 -1.52 -16.75 13.59
CA THR A 5 -0.34 -16.04 14.04
C THR A 5 0.00 -14.93 13.07
N LEU A 6 0.88 -14.02 13.46
CA LEU A 6 1.37 -13.01 12.54
C LEU A 6 2.01 -13.67 11.31
N SER A 7 2.80 -14.74 11.53
CA SER A 7 3.42 -15.46 10.41
C SER A 7 2.39 -16.02 9.43
N SER A 8 1.30 -16.61 9.94
CA SER A 8 0.26 -17.15 9.07
C SER A 8 -0.50 -16.06 8.32
N LEU A 9 -0.74 -14.91 8.96
CA LEU A 9 -1.38 -13.77 8.30
C LEU A 9 -0.51 -13.20 7.18
N LEU A 10 0.81 -13.10 7.43
CA LEU A 10 1.75 -12.61 6.41
C LEU A 10 1.86 -13.59 5.25
N LEU A 11 1.91 -14.90 5.53
CA LEU A 11 1.95 -15.91 4.48
C LEU A 11 0.70 -15.83 3.60
N GLU A 12 -0.47 -15.72 4.20
CA GLU A 12 -1.73 -15.58 3.47
C GLU A 12 -1.72 -14.30 2.60
N ALA A 13 -1.28 -13.19 3.16
CA ALA A 13 -1.20 -11.93 2.43
C ALA A 13 -0.26 -12.04 1.24
N ASN A 14 0.92 -12.62 1.44
CA ASN A 14 1.91 -12.77 0.36
C ASN A 14 1.44 -13.74 -0.73
N ASP A 15 0.62 -14.73 -0.37
CA ASP A 15 0.04 -15.64 -1.35
C ASP A 15 -1.03 -14.96 -2.20
N ASN A 16 -1.79 -14.05 -1.60
CA ASN A 16 -2.92 -13.39 -2.26
C ASN A 16 -2.53 -12.12 -3.02
N ILE A 17 -1.46 -11.45 -2.62
CA ILE A 17 -1.10 -10.13 -3.13
C ILE A 17 0.20 -10.22 -3.92
N PRO A 18 0.18 -9.87 -5.21
CA PRO A 18 1.40 -9.82 -6.00
C PRO A 18 2.39 -8.79 -5.45
N ARG A 19 3.66 -9.17 -5.41
CA ARG A 19 4.74 -8.27 -5.07
C ARG A 19 5.35 -7.72 -6.36
N LEU A 20 5.29 -6.41 -6.53
CA LEU A 20 5.88 -5.77 -7.71
C LEU A 20 7.33 -5.40 -7.47
N SER A 21 8.16 -5.55 -8.48
CA SER A 21 9.51 -4.99 -8.49
C SER A 21 9.43 -3.47 -8.64
N HIS A 22 10.55 -2.79 -8.40
CA HIS A 22 10.65 -1.34 -8.58
C HIS A 22 10.25 -0.93 -10.01
N GLY A 23 10.77 -1.64 -11.00
CA GLY A 23 10.46 -1.35 -12.40
C GLY A 23 9.00 -1.58 -12.75
N GLU A 24 8.42 -2.66 -12.24
CA GLU A 24 6.99 -2.94 -12.45
C GLU A 24 6.12 -1.86 -11.80
N ALA A 25 6.48 -1.42 -10.59
CA ALA A 25 5.76 -0.36 -9.90
C ALA A 25 5.84 0.97 -10.67
N LEU A 26 7.02 1.34 -11.16
CA LEU A 26 7.20 2.56 -11.96
C LEU A 26 6.35 2.52 -13.22
N GLU A 27 6.28 1.38 -13.88
CA GLU A 27 5.49 1.23 -15.11
C GLU A 27 4.00 1.41 -14.81
N LEU A 28 3.52 0.79 -13.74
CA LEU A 28 2.12 0.89 -13.36
C LEU A 28 1.74 2.30 -12.91
N LEU A 29 2.67 3.01 -12.28
CA LEU A 29 2.44 4.40 -11.84
C LEU A 29 2.28 5.40 -12.99
N LYS A 30 2.61 5.01 -14.21
CA LYS A 30 2.34 5.84 -15.39
C LYS A 30 0.86 5.85 -15.77
N ASN A 31 0.09 4.90 -15.26
CA ASN A 31 -1.34 4.80 -15.52
C ASN A 31 -2.08 5.73 -14.57
N ASP A 32 -2.93 6.61 -15.11
CA ASP A 32 -3.68 7.59 -14.33
C ASP A 32 -4.62 6.96 -13.30
N ASN A 33 -5.02 5.72 -13.50
CA ASN A 33 -5.89 4.99 -12.58
C ASN A 33 -5.08 4.19 -11.55
N THR A 34 -3.90 4.67 -11.20
CA THR A 34 -3.03 4.04 -10.20
C THR A 34 -2.82 4.98 -9.03
N VAL A 35 -2.97 4.45 -7.81
CA VAL A 35 -2.68 5.19 -6.59
C VAL A 35 -1.63 4.44 -5.79
N LEU A 36 -0.79 5.21 -5.10
CA LEU A 36 0.27 4.69 -4.24
C LEU A 36 -0.04 5.11 -2.81
N ILE A 37 -0.12 4.15 -1.90
CA ILE A 37 -0.51 4.39 -0.52
C ILE A 37 0.60 4.00 0.45
N ASP A 38 0.98 4.94 1.30
CA ASP A 38 1.90 4.75 2.40
C ASP A 38 1.09 4.40 3.65
N VAL A 39 1.32 3.22 4.21
CA VAL A 39 0.56 2.77 5.40
C VAL A 39 1.38 2.86 6.70
N ARG A 40 2.52 3.58 6.66
CA ARG A 40 3.33 3.79 7.87
C ARG A 40 2.63 4.73 8.85
N GLU A 41 3.16 4.80 10.05
CA GLU A 41 2.66 5.74 11.06
C GLU A 41 3.05 7.18 10.71
N GLU A 42 2.28 8.14 11.20
CA GLU A 42 2.52 9.55 10.94
C GLU A 42 3.92 10.00 11.34
N SER A 43 4.44 9.49 12.46
CA SER A 43 5.79 9.82 12.92
C SER A 43 6.87 9.40 11.92
N GLU A 44 6.71 8.26 11.28
CA GLU A 44 7.64 7.79 10.26
C GLU A 44 7.61 8.71 9.03
N VAL A 45 6.42 9.05 8.59
CA VAL A 45 6.23 9.91 7.42
C VAL A 45 6.77 11.32 7.69
N SER A 46 6.47 11.87 8.87
CA SER A 46 6.94 13.21 9.24
C SER A 46 8.46 13.30 9.32
N SER A 47 9.11 12.22 9.79
CA SER A 47 10.56 12.21 9.96
C SER A 47 11.32 11.92 8.70
N LEU A 48 10.82 11.03 7.85
CA LEU A 48 11.58 10.46 6.72
C LEU A 48 11.06 10.90 5.35
N GLY A 49 9.90 11.52 5.30
CA GLY A 49 9.25 11.86 4.04
C GLY A 49 8.39 10.72 3.50
N ILE A 50 7.90 10.89 2.30
CA ILE A 50 6.96 9.99 1.65
C ILE A 50 7.45 9.76 0.20
N ILE A 51 7.13 8.62 -0.38
CA ILE A 51 7.40 8.42 -1.81
C ILE A 51 6.63 9.47 -2.59
N GLN A 52 7.27 10.03 -3.61
CA GLN A 52 6.68 11.10 -4.41
C GLN A 52 5.28 10.72 -4.90
N ASN A 53 4.32 11.61 -4.67
CA ASN A 53 2.91 11.45 -5.05
C ASN A 53 2.13 10.36 -4.29
N ALA A 54 2.72 9.77 -3.24
CA ALA A 54 1.98 8.81 -2.43
C ALA A 54 0.94 9.51 -1.55
N ILE A 55 -0.12 8.77 -1.25
CA ILE A 55 -1.15 9.19 -0.31
C ILE A 55 -0.87 8.49 1.03
N HIS A 56 -0.90 9.24 2.11
CA HIS A 56 -0.67 8.66 3.44
C HIS A 56 -1.99 8.23 4.07
N ILE A 57 -2.15 6.93 4.27
CA ILE A 57 -3.26 6.36 5.04
C ILE A 57 -2.65 5.34 6.00
N PRO A 58 -2.50 5.67 7.29
CA PRO A 58 -1.92 4.73 8.25
C PRO A 58 -2.69 3.41 8.26
N ARG A 59 -1.97 2.30 8.52
CA ARG A 59 -2.57 0.96 8.48
C ARG A 59 -3.88 0.88 9.27
N GLY A 60 -3.94 1.52 10.43
CA GLY A 60 -5.11 1.48 11.30
C GLY A 60 -6.35 2.17 10.74
N LEU A 61 -6.20 2.97 9.69
CA LEU A 61 -7.31 3.72 9.09
C LEU A 61 -7.72 3.20 7.71
N ILE A 62 -7.03 2.18 7.19
CA ILE A 62 -7.24 1.71 5.82
C ILE A 62 -8.71 1.33 5.57
N GLU A 63 -9.28 0.50 6.41
CA GLU A 63 -10.65 0.02 6.21
C GLU A 63 -11.67 1.16 6.23
N PHE A 64 -11.38 2.19 6.99
CA PHE A 64 -12.30 3.33 7.16
C PHE A 64 -12.22 4.31 5.99
N LYS A 65 -11.08 4.42 5.34
CA LYS A 65 -10.84 5.46 4.34
C LYS A 65 -10.91 4.98 2.90
N ILE A 66 -10.64 3.71 2.65
CA ILE A 66 -10.50 3.23 1.28
C ILE A 66 -11.81 2.67 0.71
N GLU A 67 -12.82 2.48 1.53
CA GLU A 67 -14.08 1.92 1.06
C GLU A 67 -14.65 2.72 -0.10
N TYR A 68 -15.05 2.00 -1.17
CA TYR A 68 -15.66 2.61 -2.34
C TYR A 68 -16.92 3.39 -1.94
N ASP A 69 -17.12 4.55 -2.51
CA ASP A 69 -18.20 5.48 -2.19
C ASP A 69 -18.12 6.10 -0.79
N SER A 70 -17.05 5.88 -0.05
CA SER A 70 -16.86 6.55 1.22
C SER A 70 -16.53 8.03 0.99
N SER A 71 -17.15 8.92 1.78
CA SER A 71 -16.83 10.34 1.72
C SER A 71 -15.39 10.62 2.18
N THR A 72 -14.77 9.67 2.86
CA THR A 72 -13.39 9.78 3.34
C THR A 72 -12.39 9.12 2.39
N ASN A 73 -12.85 8.55 1.26
CA ASN A 73 -11.98 7.95 0.26
C ASN A 73 -11.17 9.03 -0.45
N PRO A 74 -9.85 9.10 -0.25
CA PRO A 74 -9.03 10.10 -0.92
C PRO A 74 -8.87 9.76 -2.39
N SER A 75 -8.79 10.77 -3.24
CA SER A 75 -8.49 10.60 -4.67
C SER A 75 -9.48 9.71 -5.45
N ASN A 76 -10.68 9.50 -4.92
CA ASN A 76 -11.72 8.70 -5.58
C ASN A 76 -11.23 7.32 -6.03
N ILE A 77 -10.57 6.59 -5.15
CA ILE A 77 -10.12 5.23 -5.44
C ILE A 77 -11.34 4.35 -5.74
N ARG A 78 -11.30 3.67 -6.89
CA ARG A 78 -12.41 2.85 -7.38
C ARG A 78 -12.03 1.37 -7.38
N ASN A 79 -13.03 0.51 -7.56
CA ASN A 79 -12.82 -0.95 -7.60
C ASN A 79 -11.83 -1.37 -8.68
N ASP A 80 -11.75 -0.65 -9.79
CA ASP A 80 -10.85 -0.95 -10.90
C ASP A 80 -9.51 -0.20 -10.83
N SER A 81 -9.31 0.63 -9.80
CA SER A 81 -8.04 1.32 -9.60
C SER A 81 -6.92 0.33 -9.33
N ASN A 82 -5.72 0.63 -9.82
CA ASN A 82 -4.53 -0.09 -9.40
C ASN A 82 -4.04 0.52 -8.10
N ILE A 83 -3.96 -0.27 -7.05
CA ILE A 83 -3.63 0.22 -5.71
C ILE A 83 -2.33 -0.41 -5.26
N LEU A 84 -1.31 0.41 -5.09
CA LEU A 84 0.02 -0.01 -4.65
C LEU A 84 0.22 0.41 -3.20
N PHE A 85 0.64 -0.52 -2.36
CA PHE A 85 0.90 -0.27 -0.93
C PHE A 85 2.37 -0.43 -0.62
N TYR A 86 2.88 0.39 0.30
CA TYR A 86 4.21 0.20 0.88
C TYR A 86 4.21 0.62 2.35
N CYS A 87 5.22 0.17 3.08
CA CYS A 87 5.48 0.59 4.45
C CYS A 87 6.99 0.70 4.65
N ALA A 88 7.51 0.51 5.86
CA ALA A 88 8.95 0.55 6.08
C ALA A 88 9.66 -0.67 5.49
N GLY A 89 9.13 -1.87 5.74
CA GLY A 89 9.74 -3.14 5.31
C GLY A 89 8.86 -4.05 4.47
N GLY A 90 7.64 -3.64 4.16
CA GLY A 90 6.74 -4.45 3.31
C GLY A 90 5.77 -5.35 4.07
N TYR A 91 5.79 -5.38 5.39
CA TYR A 91 4.93 -6.27 6.18
C TYR A 91 3.56 -5.68 6.47
N ARG A 92 3.49 -4.46 6.96
CA ARG A 92 2.21 -3.76 7.17
C ARG A 92 1.49 -3.54 5.85
N SER A 93 2.24 -3.26 4.79
CA SER A 93 1.67 -3.08 3.46
C SER A 93 1.10 -4.38 2.89
N ALA A 94 1.73 -5.53 3.16
CA ALA A 94 1.18 -6.82 2.76
C ALA A 94 -0.18 -7.06 3.42
N LEU A 95 -0.29 -6.79 4.73
CA LEU A 95 -1.54 -6.97 5.46
C LEU A 95 -2.61 -5.97 5.00
N ALA A 96 -2.22 -4.72 4.78
CA ALA A 96 -3.14 -3.70 4.28
C ALA A 96 -3.69 -4.08 2.90
N ALA A 97 -2.82 -4.49 2.00
CA ALA A 97 -3.21 -4.90 0.65
C ALA A 97 -4.19 -6.07 0.69
N ASN A 98 -3.90 -7.07 1.52
CA ASN A 98 -4.78 -8.24 1.64
C ASN A 98 -6.16 -7.86 2.17
N THR A 99 -6.21 -6.97 3.15
CA THR A 99 -7.48 -6.45 3.68
C THR A 99 -8.27 -5.72 2.60
N VAL A 100 -7.61 -4.85 1.85
CA VAL A 100 -8.26 -4.06 0.80
C VAL A 100 -8.77 -4.97 -0.32
N LYS A 101 -8.03 -5.99 -0.69
CA LYS A 101 -8.50 -6.97 -1.66
C LYS A 101 -9.78 -7.64 -1.18
N SER A 102 -9.88 -7.95 0.11
CA SER A 102 -11.09 -8.58 0.68
C SER A 102 -12.29 -7.64 0.66
N LEU A 103 -12.09 -6.32 0.53
CA LEU A 103 -13.17 -5.35 0.39
C LEU A 103 -13.68 -5.23 -1.05
N GLY A 104 -13.14 -6.01 -1.98
CA GLY A 104 -13.63 -6.07 -3.36
C GLY A 104 -12.77 -5.35 -4.38
N PHE A 105 -11.66 -4.75 -3.99
CA PHE A 105 -10.72 -4.14 -4.93
C PHE A 105 -9.90 -5.24 -5.60
N GLN A 106 -9.79 -5.19 -6.93
CA GLN A 106 -9.24 -6.31 -7.69
C GLN A 106 -7.75 -6.19 -7.99
N ASN A 107 -7.24 -4.97 -8.14
CA ASN A 107 -5.89 -4.71 -8.61
C ASN A 107 -5.05 -4.14 -7.48
N VAL A 108 -4.68 -4.99 -6.53
CA VAL A 108 -3.99 -4.59 -5.31
C VAL A 108 -2.61 -5.23 -5.27
N TYR A 109 -1.59 -4.43 -4.96
CA TYR A 109 -0.20 -4.86 -5.02
C TYR A 109 0.58 -4.36 -3.81
N ASN A 110 1.66 -5.08 -3.47
CA ASN A 110 2.62 -4.66 -2.46
C ASN A 110 3.94 -4.32 -3.17
N ILE A 111 4.45 -3.12 -2.97
CA ILE A 111 5.73 -2.73 -3.56
C ILE A 111 6.87 -2.73 -2.55
N GLY A 112 6.59 -3.14 -1.31
CA GLY A 112 7.65 -3.41 -0.33
C GLY A 112 7.93 -2.26 0.62
N GLY A 113 9.20 -1.93 0.78
CA GLY A 113 9.64 -1.01 1.79
C GLY A 113 10.16 0.33 1.26
N PHE A 114 10.04 1.34 2.11
CA PHE A 114 10.50 2.69 1.82
C PHE A 114 12.01 2.72 1.50
N SER A 115 12.81 1.98 2.27
CA SER A 115 14.26 1.91 2.04
C SER A 115 14.59 1.24 0.71
N GLU A 116 13.85 0.20 0.35
CA GLU A 116 14.03 -0.47 -0.94
C GLU A 116 13.76 0.49 -2.10
N TRP A 117 12.71 1.30 -1.97
CA TRP A 117 12.37 2.31 -2.98
C TRP A 117 13.52 3.28 -3.20
N ILE A 118 14.09 3.81 -2.12
CA ILE A 118 15.21 4.75 -2.17
C ILE A 118 16.44 4.06 -2.78
N ASN A 119 16.75 2.84 -2.34
CA ASN A 119 17.91 2.10 -2.82
C ASN A 119 17.85 1.78 -4.32
N ASN A 120 16.64 1.72 -4.87
CA ASN A 120 16.44 1.52 -6.31
C ASN A 120 16.37 2.84 -7.09
N GLY A 121 16.68 3.95 -6.45
CA GLY A 121 16.70 5.26 -7.10
C GLY A 121 15.35 5.97 -7.16
N GLY A 122 14.37 5.49 -6.41
CA GLY A 122 13.05 6.10 -6.37
C GLY A 122 13.05 7.46 -5.66
N GLU A 123 12.17 8.34 -6.07
CA GLU A 123 12.09 9.69 -5.54
C GLU A 123 11.16 9.77 -4.33
N ILE A 124 11.53 10.62 -3.39
CA ILE A 124 10.73 10.92 -2.20
C ILE A 124 10.53 12.42 -2.07
N GLN A 125 9.56 12.81 -1.26
CA GLN A 125 9.27 14.20 -0.97
C GLN A 125 9.01 14.37 0.53
N PRO A 126 9.25 15.56 1.11
CA PRO A 126 8.83 15.84 2.47
C PRO A 126 7.31 15.94 2.51
N ILE A 127 6.77 15.66 3.67
CA ILE A 127 5.33 15.76 3.85
C ILE A 127 4.93 17.16 4.30
#